data_a8609a06429bdc0b070dbf074e653923
#
_entry.id   a8609a06429bdc0b070dbf074e653923
#
_cell.length_a   1.000
_cell.length_b   1.000
_cell.length_c   1.000
_cell.angle_alpha   90.00
_cell.angle_beta   90.00
_cell.angle_gamma   90.00
#
_symmetry.space_group_name_H-M   'P 1'
#
loop_
_entity.id
_entity.type
_entity.pdbx_description
1 polymer ?
#
loop_
_entity_poly.entity_id
_entity_poly.type
_entity_poly.pdbx_seq_one_letter_code
_entity_poly.pdbx_strand_id
1 'polypeptide(L)' 'MNKENVIEIRCNKCNKLMMEYFVCGDDSAVALQNIGIKCDRCKRVMILKKYSEGMMKHNLEREAFRI' A
#
# COMPACT_ATOMS: atom_id res chain seq x y z
N MET A 1 -9.24 -9.98 13.04
CA MET A 1 -8.26 -10.22 11.98
C MET A 1 -6.86 -9.91 12.49
N ASN A 2 -5.90 -10.73 12.11
CA ASN A 2 -4.54 -10.58 12.59
C ASN A 2 -3.81 -9.47 11.83
N LYS A 3 -3.22 -8.52 12.56
CA LYS A 3 -2.48 -7.42 11.96
C LYS A 3 -1.30 -7.87 11.09
N GLU A 4 -0.74 -9.03 11.37
CA GLU A 4 0.39 -9.54 10.60
C GLU A 4 0.03 -9.83 9.16
N ASN A 5 -1.26 -9.98 8.87
CA ASN A 5 -1.73 -10.27 7.53
C ASN A 5 -2.29 -9.05 6.81
N VAL A 6 -2.04 -7.87 7.33
CA VAL A 6 -2.55 -6.64 6.75
C VAL A 6 -1.42 -5.65 6.54
N ILE A 7 -1.35 -5.09 5.34
CA ILE A 7 -0.42 -4.01 5.03
C ILE A 7 -1.23 -2.74 4.88
N GLU A 8 -0.93 -1.74 5.71
CA GLU A 8 -1.57 -0.44 5.60
C GLU A 8 -0.90 0.35 4.49
N ILE A 9 -1.70 0.88 3.58
CA ILE A 9 -1.19 1.72 2.50
C ILE A 9 -1.51 3.16 2.85
N ARG A 10 -0.47 3.96 3.10
CA ARG A 10 -0.61 5.32 3.59
C ARG A 10 0.02 6.34 2.67
N CYS A 11 -0.51 7.55 2.72
CA CYS A 11 0.08 8.66 1.99
C CYS A 11 1.45 9.00 2.56
N ASN A 12 2.45 9.11 1.69
CA ASN A 12 3.82 9.40 2.10
C ASN A 12 3.97 10.80 2.69
N LYS A 13 3.10 11.71 2.33
CA LYS A 13 3.20 13.11 2.76
C LYS A 13 2.49 13.38 4.08
N CYS A 14 1.25 12.92 4.22
CA CYS A 14 0.46 13.23 5.41
C CYS A 14 0.17 12.02 6.29
N ASN A 15 0.62 10.85 5.88
CA ASN A 15 0.47 9.59 6.63
C ASN A 15 -0.99 9.13 6.80
N LYS A 16 -1.90 9.68 6.00
CA LYS A 16 -3.29 9.24 6.04
C LYS A 16 -3.42 7.80 5.55
N LEU A 17 -4.21 6.99 6.23
CA LEU A 17 -4.52 5.64 5.78
C LEU A 17 -5.38 5.71 4.52
N MET A 18 -4.84 5.19 3.41
CA MET A 18 -5.53 5.22 2.13
C MET A 18 -6.33 3.94 1.91
N MET A 19 -5.73 2.79 2.18
CA MET A 19 -6.38 1.50 2.03
C MET A 19 -5.59 0.44 2.77
N GLU A 20 -6.17 -0.75 2.89
CA GLU A 20 -5.51 -1.89 3.50
C GLU A 20 -5.44 -3.03 2.50
N TYR A 21 -4.29 -3.69 2.46
CA TYR A 21 -4.09 -4.86 1.64
C TYR A 21 -3.97 -6.10 2.52
N PHE A 22 -4.75 -7.11 2.23
CA PHE A 22 -4.72 -8.36 2.99
C PHE A 22 -3.76 -9.34 2.34
N VAL A 23 -2.73 -9.70 3.09
CA VAL A 23 -1.66 -10.57 2.59
C VAL A 23 -2.19 -11.97 2.32
N CYS A 24 -1.93 -12.48 1.11
CA CYS A 24 -2.39 -13.82 0.73
C CYS A 24 -1.28 -14.88 0.81
N GLY A 25 -0.02 -14.44 1.00
CA GLY A 25 1.09 -15.37 1.12
C GLY A 25 1.84 -15.64 -0.18
N ASP A 26 1.49 -14.95 -1.25
CA ASP A 26 2.14 -15.12 -2.55
C ASP A 26 2.88 -13.84 -2.92
N ASP A 27 4.21 -13.85 -2.80
CA ASP A 27 5.02 -12.67 -3.08
C ASP A 27 4.95 -12.21 -4.52
N SER A 28 4.56 -13.08 -5.44
CA SER A 28 4.43 -12.72 -6.84
C SER A 28 3.04 -12.18 -7.19
N ALA A 29 2.10 -12.26 -6.26
CA ALA A 29 0.75 -11.77 -6.48
C ALA A 29 0.77 -10.26 -6.72
N VAL A 30 0.07 -9.81 -7.76
CA VAL A 30 -0.04 -8.39 -8.06
C VAL A 30 -1.07 -7.79 -7.11
N ALA A 31 -0.59 -6.90 -6.24
CA ALA A 31 -1.45 -6.26 -5.25
C ALA A 31 -2.10 -4.98 -5.80
N LEU A 32 -1.28 -4.17 -6.48
CA LEU A 32 -1.72 -2.88 -7.03
C LEU A 32 -1.22 -2.77 -8.46
N GLN A 33 -2.10 -2.39 -9.38
CA GLN A 33 -1.72 -2.28 -10.78
C GLN A 33 -2.57 -1.23 -11.49
N ASN A 34 -1.88 -0.27 -12.15
CA ASN A 34 -2.52 0.75 -12.98
C ASN A 34 -3.64 1.48 -12.24
N ILE A 35 -3.34 1.93 -11.02
CA ILE A 35 -4.31 2.60 -10.16
C ILE A 35 -3.88 4.03 -9.90
N GLY A 36 -4.83 4.95 -9.98
CA GLY A 36 -4.63 6.31 -9.53
C GLY A 36 -5.32 6.50 -8.19
N ILE A 37 -4.60 7.02 -7.22
CA ILE A 37 -5.13 7.29 -5.89
C ILE A 37 -4.91 8.76 -5.55
N LYS A 38 -5.96 9.42 -5.07
CA LYS A 38 -5.88 10.80 -4.62
C LYS A 38 -6.05 10.86 -3.12
N CYS A 39 -5.12 11.52 -2.45
CA CYS A 39 -5.25 11.75 -1.02
C CYS A 39 -6.13 12.98 -0.79
N ASP A 40 -7.24 12.79 -0.09
CA ASP A 40 -8.18 13.89 0.18
C ASP A 40 -7.56 14.95 1.07
N ARG A 41 -6.63 14.57 1.90
CA ARG A 41 -6.07 15.46 2.92
C ARG A 41 -5.03 16.41 2.34
N CYS A 42 -4.10 15.90 1.56
CA CYS A 42 -3.00 16.70 1.02
C CYS A 42 -3.13 16.95 -0.49
N LYS A 43 -4.18 16.42 -1.11
CA LYS A 43 -4.49 16.61 -2.52
C LYS A 43 -3.44 16.03 -3.48
N ARG A 44 -2.57 15.16 -2.98
CA ARG A 44 -1.61 14.47 -3.86
C ARG A 44 -2.32 13.40 -4.68
N VAL A 45 -1.86 13.26 -5.92
CA VAL A 45 -2.30 12.16 -6.78
C VAL A 45 -1.12 11.22 -6.96
N MET A 46 -1.31 9.94 -6.65
CA MET A 46 -0.30 8.91 -6.81
C MET A 46 -0.75 7.93 -7.88
N ILE A 47 0.15 7.62 -8.80
CA ILE A 47 -0.12 6.63 -9.83
C ILE A 47 0.71 5.40 -9.54
N LEU A 48 0.02 4.29 -9.30
CA LEU A 48 0.66 3.02 -8.96
C LEU A 48 0.62 2.13 -10.19
N LYS A 49 1.80 1.87 -10.78
CA LYS A 49 1.86 1.09 -12.01
C LYS A 49 1.76 -0.40 -11.75
N LYS A 50 2.65 -0.93 -10.93
CA LYS A 50 2.61 -2.35 -10.60
C LYS A 50 3.38 -2.61 -9.32
N TYR A 51 2.68 -3.17 -8.33
CA TYR A 51 3.30 -3.57 -7.07
C TYR A 51 2.84 -4.96 -6.71
N SER A 52 3.80 -5.87 -6.50
CA SER A 52 3.49 -7.20 -6.01
C SER A 52 3.50 -7.21 -4.49
N GLU A 53 2.94 -8.26 -3.91
CA GLU A 53 2.94 -8.42 -2.46
C GLU A 53 4.36 -8.42 -1.89
N GLY A 54 5.29 -9.11 -2.56
CA GLY A 54 6.67 -9.13 -2.13
C GLY A 54 7.32 -7.75 -2.13
N MET A 55 7.05 -6.95 -3.15
CA MET A 55 7.58 -5.59 -3.23
C MET A 55 7.08 -4.74 -2.07
N MET A 56 5.82 -4.87 -1.73
CA MET A 56 5.25 -4.12 -0.62
C MET A 56 5.83 -4.56 0.71
N LYS A 57 6.02 -5.88 0.90
CA LYS A 57 6.61 -6.41 2.13
C LYS A 57 8.03 -5.91 2.36
N HIS A 58 8.81 -5.80 1.30
CA HIS A 58 10.20 -5.36 1.40
C HIS A 58 10.34 -3.88 1.73
N ASN A 59 9.29 -3.10 1.53
CA ASN A 59 9.31 -1.66 1.71
C ASN A 59 8.43 -1.18 2.85
N LEU A 60 8.10 -2.08 3.78
CA LEU A 60 7.27 -1.71 4.92
C LEU A 60 8.03 -0.86 5.93
N GLU A 61 7.35 0.16 6.44
CA GLU A 61 7.80 0.92 7.58
C GLU A 61 6.71 0.83 8.65
N ARG A 62 7.01 0.17 9.77
CA ARG A 62 6.06 0.02 10.86
C ARG A 62 4.69 -0.48 10.38
N GLU A 63 4.71 -1.57 9.62
CA GLU A 63 3.50 -2.20 9.08
C GLU A 63 2.79 -1.37 7.99
N ALA A 64 3.40 -0.28 7.54
CA ALA A 64 2.80 0.57 6.52
C ALA A 64 3.65 0.64 5.26
N PHE A 65 2.98 0.61 4.12
CA PHE A 65 3.59 0.86 2.82
C PHE A 65 3.17 2.27 2.39
N ARG A 66 4.12 3.15 2.25
CA ARG A 66 3.84 4.57 1.94
C ARG A 66 3.99 4.84 0.46
N ILE A 67 3.01 5.49 -0.07
CA ILE A 67 2.95 5.79 -1.51
C ILE A 67 2.97 7.27 -1.80
#